data_a024f36924362b09d2d215de6615d232
#
_entry.id   a024f36924362b09d2d215de6615d232
#
_cell.length_a   1.000
_cell.length_b   1.000
_cell.length_c   1.000
_cell.angle_alpha   90.00
_cell.angle_beta   90.00
_cell.angle_gamma   90.00
#
_symmetry.space_group_name_H-M   'P 1'
#
loop_
_entity.id
_entity.type
_entity.pdbx_description
1 polymer ?
#
loop_
_entity_poly.entity_id
_entity_poly.type
_entity_poly.pdbx_seq_one_letter_code
_entity_poly.pdbx_strand_id
1 'polypeptide(L)'
;EVALHGYRHAWLTYLPKTEMLEEIARDRRALEALFGTLVRGGAYAFGAYNNDALETLRACGIVYCRTCNCTHAFHMPENWLTLSPTCHHDDPRLFELADSFLAAPTFGRPSLFYVWGHSYEFDGKDNWQRIEDFAEKMGGREDVWYATSIEVHDYMDAYNHLLFSLDGSFVHNPTATTVWFCREGKILSVAPGETLTLSD
;
A
#
# COMPACT_ATOMS: atom_id res chain seq x y z
N GLU A 1 3.73 0.61 11.12
CA GLU A 1 3.63 -0.78 10.62
C GLU A 1 4.99 -1.48 10.64
N VAL A 2 5.00 -2.79 10.96
CA VAL A 2 6.16 -3.67 10.84
C VAL A 2 5.93 -4.58 9.64
N ALA A 3 6.90 -4.62 8.71
CA ALA A 3 6.81 -5.39 7.48
C ALA A 3 8.13 -6.11 7.18
N LEU A 4 8.08 -7.26 6.49
CA LEU A 4 9.27 -8.05 6.19
C LEU A 4 10.14 -7.42 5.09
N HIS A 5 11.46 -7.72 5.16
CA HIS A 5 12.41 -7.30 4.13
C HIS A 5 13.45 -8.39 3.80
N GLY A 6 13.16 -9.62 4.22
CA GLY A 6 14.04 -10.77 4.10
C GLY A 6 14.95 -10.96 5.29
N TYR A 7 15.00 -12.18 5.83
CA TYR A 7 15.74 -12.51 7.05
C TYR A 7 17.25 -12.24 6.94
N ARG A 8 17.85 -12.51 5.77
CA ARG A 8 19.25 -12.25 5.44
C ARG A 8 19.42 -11.20 4.35
N HIS A 9 18.32 -10.52 3.96
CA HIS A 9 18.31 -9.58 2.84
C HIS A 9 18.82 -10.22 1.54
N ALA A 10 18.38 -11.45 1.24
CA ALA A 10 18.84 -12.21 0.08
C ALA A 10 18.06 -11.81 -1.19
N TRP A 11 18.70 -11.97 -2.35
CA TRP A 11 18.04 -11.91 -3.65
C TRP A 11 17.09 -13.11 -3.80
N LEU A 12 15.79 -12.94 -3.58
CA LEU A 12 14.82 -14.03 -3.64
C LEU A 12 14.86 -14.74 -4.99
N THR A 13 15.08 -14.01 -6.08
CA THR A 13 15.11 -14.55 -7.44
C THR A 13 16.25 -15.52 -7.72
N TYR A 14 17.26 -15.58 -6.86
CA TYR A 14 18.40 -16.49 -6.98
C TYR A 14 18.31 -17.69 -6.04
N LEU A 15 17.30 -17.73 -5.16
CA LEU A 15 17.12 -18.81 -4.20
C LEU A 15 16.26 -19.94 -4.80
N PRO A 16 16.59 -21.21 -4.51
CA PRO A 16 15.65 -22.29 -4.68
C PRO A 16 14.38 -22.03 -3.85
N LYS A 17 13.22 -22.49 -4.31
CA LYS A 17 11.92 -22.22 -3.68
C LYS A 17 11.86 -22.59 -2.20
N THR A 18 12.55 -23.67 -1.79
CA THR A 18 12.65 -24.09 -0.38
C THR A 18 13.42 -23.09 0.48
N GLU A 19 14.52 -22.54 -0.03
CA GLU A 19 15.29 -21.52 0.68
C GLU A 19 14.58 -20.19 0.70
N MET A 20 13.85 -19.83 -0.36
CA MET A 20 13.00 -18.65 -0.43
C MET A 20 11.90 -18.72 0.63
N LEU A 21 11.26 -19.90 0.80
CA LEU A 21 10.27 -20.13 1.86
C LEU A 21 10.87 -19.89 3.26
N GLU A 22 12.05 -20.46 3.52
CA GLU A 22 12.75 -20.26 4.80
C GLU A 22 13.11 -18.79 5.03
N GLU A 23 13.59 -18.09 4.03
CA GLU A 23 13.96 -16.67 4.11
C GLU A 23 12.77 -15.80 4.53
N ILE A 24 11.62 -16.00 3.89
CA ILE A 24 10.40 -15.25 4.16
C ILE A 24 9.77 -15.67 5.50
N ALA A 25 9.65 -16.97 5.76
CA ALA A 25 9.00 -17.47 6.96
C ALA A 25 9.81 -17.18 8.25
N ARG A 26 11.14 -17.20 8.18
CA ARG A 26 12.00 -16.84 9.31
C ARG A 26 11.91 -15.36 9.64
N ASP A 27 11.93 -14.51 8.63
CA ASP A 27 11.79 -13.06 8.82
C ASP A 27 10.46 -12.74 9.47
N ARG A 28 9.35 -13.24 8.91
CA ARG A 28 8.02 -13.07 9.47
C ARG A 28 7.95 -13.51 10.93
N ARG A 29 8.38 -14.74 11.25
CA ARG A 29 8.35 -15.28 12.62
C ARG A 29 9.19 -14.45 13.59
N ALA A 30 10.37 -13.99 13.16
CA ALA A 30 11.24 -13.15 13.99
C ALA A 30 10.61 -11.80 14.32
N LEU A 31 10.02 -11.14 13.32
CA LEU A 31 9.33 -9.87 13.50
C LEU A 31 8.07 -10.01 14.36
N GLU A 32 7.25 -11.03 14.12
CA GLU A 32 6.06 -11.30 14.93
C GLU A 32 6.41 -11.60 16.40
N ALA A 33 7.47 -12.38 16.65
CA ALA A 33 7.96 -12.65 18.00
C ALA A 33 8.50 -11.38 18.70
N LEU A 34 9.16 -10.51 17.98
CA LEU A 34 9.76 -9.29 18.54
C LEU A 34 8.70 -8.21 18.84
N PHE A 35 7.76 -8.01 17.93
CA PHE A 35 6.81 -6.89 18.00
C PHE A 35 5.42 -7.27 18.51
N GLY A 36 5.10 -8.57 18.65
CA GLY A 36 3.80 -9.04 19.13
C GLY A 36 2.64 -8.69 18.21
N THR A 37 2.86 -8.51 16.92
CA THR A 37 1.86 -8.15 15.92
C THR A 37 1.98 -9.04 14.68
N LEU A 38 0.87 -9.21 13.95
CA LEU A 38 0.89 -9.95 12.69
C LEU A 38 1.63 -9.17 11.62
N VAL A 39 2.58 -9.82 10.95
CA VAL A 39 3.31 -9.26 9.79
C VAL A 39 2.66 -9.80 8.51
N ARG A 40 1.99 -8.92 7.78
CA ARG A 40 1.24 -9.27 6.57
C ARG A 40 1.76 -8.59 5.31
N GLY A 41 2.72 -7.70 5.44
CA GLY A 41 3.31 -6.93 4.36
C GLY A 41 4.82 -7.03 4.28
N GLY A 42 5.38 -6.53 3.18
CA GLY A 42 6.81 -6.52 2.97
C GLY A 42 7.30 -5.58 1.88
N ALA A 43 8.62 -5.57 1.74
CA ALA A 43 9.31 -4.97 0.61
C ALA A 43 10.38 -5.96 0.11
N TYR A 44 10.54 -6.08 -1.20
CA TYR A 44 11.55 -6.96 -1.76
C TYR A 44 12.95 -6.43 -1.51
N ALA A 45 13.84 -7.26 -0.96
CA ALA A 45 15.26 -6.98 -0.96
C ALA A 45 15.73 -6.74 -2.39
N PHE A 46 16.44 -5.64 -2.63
CA PHE A 46 16.87 -5.19 -3.97
C PHE A 46 15.73 -4.94 -4.98
N GLY A 47 14.47 -4.95 -4.56
CA GLY A 47 13.32 -4.82 -5.43
C GLY A 47 13.07 -6.01 -6.37
N ALA A 48 13.81 -7.12 -6.21
CA ALA A 48 13.79 -8.27 -7.11
C ALA A 48 12.74 -9.32 -6.73
N TYR A 49 11.89 -9.68 -7.67
CA TYR A 49 10.86 -10.71 -7.50
C TYR A 49 10.63 -11.50 -8.80
N ASN A 50 10.01 -12.66 -8.66
CA ASN A 50 9.53 -13.51 -9.74
C ASN A 50 8.25 -14.24 -9.31
N ASN A 51 7.66 -15.06 -10.15
CA ASN A 51 6.41 -15.76 -9.82
C ASN A 51 6.55 -16.67 -8.59
N ASP A 52 7.69 -17.34 -8.43
CA ASP A 52 7.94 -18.17 -7.24
C ASP A 52 7.94 -17.35 -5.95
N ALA A 53 8.51 -16.14 -5.99
CA ALA A 53 8.45 -15.22 -4.84
C ALA A 53 7.02 -14.79 -4.52
N LEU A 54 6.20 -14.46 -5.54
CA LEU A 54 4.80 -14.12 -5.35
C LEU A 54 4.00 -15.26 -4.71
N GLU A 55 4.17 -16.48 -5.21
CA GLU A 55 3.51 -17.69 -4.67
C GLU A 55 3.94 -17.96 -3.22
N THR A 56 5.24 -17.85 -2.95
CA THR A 56 5.80 -18.11 -1.62
C THR A 56 5.33 -17.06 -0.60
N LEU A 57 5.29 -15.79 -0.97
CA LEU A 57 4.73 -14.73 -0.13
C LEU A 57 3.27 -14.99 0.21
N ARG A 58 2.44 -15.37 -0.77
CA ARG A 58 1.03 -15.75 -0.53
C ARG A 58 0.92 -16.93 0.43
N ALA A 59 1.72 -17.98 0.21
CA ALA A 59 1.75 -19.15 1.09
C ALA A 59 2.19 -18.82 2.52
N CYS A 60 3.00 -17.77 2.69
CA CYS A 60 3.40 -17.22 3.98
C CYS A 60 2.41 -16.18 4.54
N GLY A 61 1.23 -15.99 3.94
CA GLY A 61 0.21 -15.05 4.41
C GLY A 61 0.58 -13.58 4.25
N ILE A 62 1.47 -13.26 3.31
CA ILE A 62 1.81 -11.89 2.95
C ILE A 62 0.84 -11.40 1.89
N VAL A 63 0.22 -10.25 2.12
CA VAL A 63 -0.84 -9.71 1.27
C VAL A 63 -0.36 -8.57 0.37
N TYR A 64 0.70 -7.86 0.74
CA TYR A 64 1.35 -6.88 -0.14
C TYR A 64 2.88 -6.97 -0.05
N CYS A 65 3.55 -6.58 -1.14
CA CYS A 65 5.01 -6.44 -1.13
C CYS A 65 5.45 -5.32 -2.09
N ARG A 66 6.18 -4.33 -1.54
CA ARG A 66 6.63 -3.15 -2.28
C ARG A 66 7.81 -3.50 -3.19
N THR A 67 7.74 -3.02 -4.43
CA THR A 67 8.83 -3.04 -5.43
C THR A 67 9.60 -1.71 -5.43
N CYS A 68 10.67 -1.62 -6.22
CA CYS A 68 11.43 -0.38 -6.43
C CYS A 68 11.05 0.35 -7.74
N ASN A 69 10.04 -0.13 -8.46
CA ASN A 69 9.62 0.42 -9.75
C ASN A 69 8.73 1.64 -9.54
N CYS A 70 9.30 2.85 -9.64
CA CYS A 70 8.54 4.09 -9.51
C CYS A 70 7.60 4.29 -10.70
N THR A 71 6.32 4.58 -10.41
CA THR A 71 5.28 4.77 -11.43
C THR A 71 5.11 6.22 -11.85
N HIS A 72 5.49 7.17 -10.98
CA HIS A 72 5.15 8.59 -11.09
C HIS A 72 3.64 8.84 -11.27
N ALA A 73 2.83 7.92 -10.77
CA ALA A 73 1.37 7.94 -10.85
C ALA A 73 0.74 7.61 -9.49
N PHE A 74 -0.58 7.80 -9.37
CA PHE A 74 -1.30 7.72 -8.10
C PHE A 74 -2.36 6.62 -8.09
N HIS A 75 -2.34 5.71 -9.05
CA HIS A 75 -3.31 4.62 -9.11
C HIS A 75 -3.00 3.54 -8.05
N MET A 76 -4.06 2.90 -7.57
CA MET A 76 -3.94 1.71 -6.73
C MET A 76 -3.31 0.57 -7.51
N PRO A 77 -2.56 -0.35 -6.87
CA PRO A 77 -1.94 -1.47 -7.55
C PRO A 77 -3.00 -2.47 -8.03
N GLU A 78 -2.78 -3.06 -9.19
CA GLU A 78 -3.59 -4.20 -9.67
C GLU A 78 -3.24 -5.49 -8.90
N ASN A 79 -1.98 -5.63 -8.50
CA ASN A 79 -1.50 -6.75 -7.69
C ASN A 79 -0.71 -6.20 -6.49
N TRP A 80 -1.23 -6.38 -5.31
CA TRP A 80 -0.62 -5.91 -4.07
C TRP A 80 0.75 -6.52 -3.78
N LEU A 81 1.03 -7.73 -4.26
CA LEU A 81 2.36 -8.32 -4.14
C LEU A 81 3.39 -7.70 -5.11
N THR A 82 2.97 -6.79 -5.98
CA THR A 82 3.86 -5.99 -6.81
C THR A 82 3.56 -4.50 -6.63
N LEU A 83 3.31 -4.09 -5.38
CA LEU A 83 3.01 -2.71 -5.03
C LEU A 83 4.16 -1.80 -5.44
N SER A 84 3.92 -0.99 -6.45
CA SER A 84 4.91 -0.05 -6.98
C SER A 84 4.74 1.33 -6.36
N PRO A 85 5.83 1.95 -5.86
CA PRO A 85 5.75 3.29 -5.28
C PRO A 85 5.54 4.36 -6.35
N THR A 86 5.04 5.52 -5.94
CA THR A 86 4.97 6.70 -6.80
C THR A 86 6.37 7.18 -7.17
N CYS A 87 7.23 7.38 -6.18
CA CYS A 87 8.61 7.81 -6.41
C CYS A 87 9.53 7.45 -5.23
N HIS A 88 10.82 7.53 -5.47
CA HIS A 88 11.84 7.53 -4.41
C HIS A 88 11.90 8.93 -3.75
N HIS A 89 12.31 9.03 -2.49
CA HIS A 89 12.45 10.32 -1.79
C HIS A 89 13.43 11.29 -2.47
N ASP A 90 14.40 10.75 -3.22
CA ASP A 90 15.38 11.54 -3.99
C ASP A 90 14.96 11.84 -5.44
N ASP A 91 13.79 11.37 -5.84
CA ASP A 91 13.29 11.69 -7.18
C ASP A 91 13.22 13.21 -7.38
N PRO A 92 13.81 13.77 -8.42
CA PRO A 92 13.79 15.22 -8.65
C PRO A 92 12.37 15.77 -8.77
N ARG A 93 11.41 14.92 -9.14
CA ARG A 93 9.98 15.27 -9.30
C ARG A 93 9.17 15.11 -8.01
N LEU A 94 9.77 14.79 -6.86
CA LEU A 94 9.05 14.52 -5.60
C LEU A 94 8.03 15.62 -5.29
N PHE A 95 8.44 16.89 -5.35
CA PHE A 95 7.57 18.03 -5.01
C PHE A 95 6.55 18.34 -6.12
N GLU A 96 6.90 18.18 -7.39
CA GLU A 96 5.96 18.28 -8.52
C GLU A 96 4.86 17.21 -8.41
N LEU A 97 5.24 15.96 -8.07
CA LEU A 97 4.31 14.87 -7.86
C LEU A 97 3.41 15.13 -6.64
N ALA A 98 3.97 15.70 -5.55
CA ALA A 98 3.19 16.10 -4.38
C ALA A 98 2.13 17.16 -4.75
N ASP A 99 2.51 18.19 -5.51
CA ASP A 99 1.57 19.21 -5.99
C ASP A 99 0.50 18.61 -6.89
N SER A 100 0.89 17.72 -7.79
CA SER A 100 -0.03 17.04 -8.69
C SER A 100 -1.02 16.13 -7.94
N PHE A 101 -0.56 15.43 -6.90
CA PHE A 101 -1.41 14.61 -6.05
C PHE A 101 -2.45 15.45 -5.29
N LEU A 102 -2.00 16.56 -4.69
CA LEU A 102 -2.86 17.47 -3.93
C LEU A 102 -3.88 18.22 -4.81
N ALA A 103 -3.54 18.43 -6.08
CA ALA A 103 -4.42 19.06 -7.06
C ALA A 103 -5.37 18.04 -7.74
N ALA A 104 -5.15 16.73 -7.55
CA ALA A 104 -5.97 15.72 -8.18
C ALA A 104 -7.42 15.76 -7.67
N PRO A 105 -8.42 15.55 -8.54
CA PRO A 105 -9.81 15.51 -8.10
C PRO A 105 -10.03 14.35 -7.14
N THR A 106 -10.70 14.62 -6.01
CA THR A 106 -11.01 13.64 -4.97
C THR A 106 -12.20 12.73 -5.31
N PHE A 107 -12.77 12.87 -6.51
CA PHE A 107 -13.95 12.14 -6.94
C PHE A 107 -13.58 11.01 -7.91
N GLY A 108 -14.14 9.83 -7.69
CA GLY A 108 -14.08 8.70 -8.61
C GLY A 108 -13.26 7.55 -8.07
N ARG A 109 -11.98 7.48 -8.36
CA ARG A 109 -11.11 6.38 -7.90
C ARG A 109 -10.20 6.82 -6.78
N PRO A 110 -9.95 5.97 -5.76
CA PRO A 110 -8.95 6.23 -4.74
C PRO A 110 -7.57 6.45 -5.38
N SER A 111 -6.82 7.41 -4.84
CA SER A 111 -5.46 7.73 -5.26
C SER A 111 -4.47 7.43 -4.13
N LEU A 112 -3.31 6.91 -4.48
CA LEU A 112 -2.23 6.58 -3.55
C LEU A 112 -0.96 7.36 -3.92
N PHE A 113 -0.43 8.12 -2.97
CA PHE A 113 0.91 8.70 -3.07
C PHE A 113 1.86 7.95 -2.17
N TYR A 114 2.75 7.15 -2.75
CA TYR A 114 3.65 6.26 -2.02
C TYR A 114 5.10 6.63 -2.29
N VAL A 115 5.76 7.22 -1.30
CA VAL A 115 7.20 7.53 -1.32
C VAL A 115 7.95 6.41 -0.63
N TRP A 116 9.09 6.01 -1.19
CA TRP A 116 9.97 5.01 -0.60
C TRP A 116 11.42 5.49 -0.56
N GLY A 117 12.27 4.78 0.14
CA GLY A 117 13.70 5.03 0.24
C GLY A 117 14.26 4.51 1.56
N HIS A 118 15.46 4.97 1.92
CA HIS A 118 16.16 4.57 3.13
C HIS A 118 16.61 5.80 3.92
N SER A 119 16.42 5.78 5.24
CA SER A 119 16.78 6.91 6.11
C SER A 119 18.28 7.22 6.10
N TYR A 120 19.16 6.22 5.96
CA TYR A 120 20.61 6.43 5.90
C TYR A 120 21.05 7.23 4.66
N GLU A 121 20.23 7.31 3.63
CA GLU A 121 20.55 8.07 2.42
C GLU A 121 20.57 9.58 2.69
N PHE A 122 19.76 10.05 3.65
CA PHE A 122 19.76 11.46 4.04
C PHE A 122 21.08 11.86 4.73
N ASP A 123 21.65 10.97 5.57
CA ASP A 123 22.97 11.19 6.17
C ASP A 123 24.07 11.19 5.10
N GLY A 124 24.01 10.22 4.18
CA GLY A 124 25.00 10.08 3.12
C GLY A 124 25.03 11.25 2.12
N LYS A 125 23.92 11.97 1.99
CA LYS A 125 23.76 13.09 1.07
C LYS A 125 23.68 14.46 1.76
N ASP A 126 23.67 14.48 3.10
CA ASP A 126 23.47 15.68 3.92
C ASP A 126 22.22 16.48 3.47
N ASN A 127 21.11 15.79 3.27
CA ASN A 127 19.90 16.38 2.67
C ASN A 127 18.61 16.10 3.47
N TRP A 128 18.70 15.99 4.79
CA TRP A 128 17.53 15.81 5.68
C TRP A 128 16.43 16.84 5.46
N GLN A 129 16.81 18.09 5.14
CA GLN A 129 15.86 19.17 4.87
C GLN A 129 14.85 18.80 3.78
N ARG A 130 15.26 17.97 2.81
CA ARG A 130 14.37 17.54 1.71
C ARG A 130 13.17 16.75 2.21
N ILE A 131 13.36 15.82 3.16
CA ILE A 131 12.25 15.03 3.70
C ILE A 131 11.43 15.83 4.71
N GLU A 132 12.07 16.76 5.43
CA GLU A 132 11.39 17.68 6.32
C GLU A 132 10.47 18.63 5.55
N ASP A 133 10.94 19.25 4.47
CA ASP A 133 10.15 20.09 3.57
C ASP A 133 8.98 19.29 2.94
N PHE A 134 9.23 18.04 2.57
CA PHE A 134 8.18 17.16 2.06
C PHE A 134 7.14 16.84 3.15
N ALA A 135 7.57 16.54 4.36
CA ALA A 135 6.68 16.26 5.48
C ALA A 135 5.85 17.49 5.88
N GLU A 136 6.45 18.69 5.87
CA GLU A 136 5.74 19.94 6.10
C GLU A 136 4.68 20.20 5.01
N LYS A 137 5.03 19.99 3.74
CA LYS A 137 4.11 20.17 2.60
C LYS A 137 2.94 19.21 2.64
N MET A 138 3.18 17.96 2.99
CA MET A 138 2.17 16.90 2.93
C MET A 138 1.43 16.70 4.24
N GLY A 139 2.01 17.10 5.38
CA GLY A 139 1.46 16.82 6.71
C GLY A 139 0.26 17.68 7.09
N GLY A 140 -0.56 17.19 8.05
CA GLY A 140 -1.63 17.96 8.69
C GLY A 140 -2.82 18.32 7.81
N ARG A 141 -3.02 17.66 6.70
CA ARG A 141 -4.11 17.93 5.73
C ARG A 141 -5.35 17.09 6.04
N GLU A 142 -6.51 17.72 6.05
CA GLU A 142 -7.79 17.04 6.29
C GLU A 142 -8.31 16.26 5.05
N ASP A 143 -7.79 16.58 3.86
CA ASP A 143 -8.15 15.96 2.59
C ASP A 143 -7.23 14.77 2.20
N VAL A 144 -6.28 14.42 3.07
CA VAL A 144 -5.33 13.31 2.88
C VAL A 144 -5.43 12.31 4.03
N TRP A 145 -5.65 11.06 3.71
CA TRP A 145 -5.57 9.97 4.68
C TRP A 145 -4.12 9.46 4.76
N TYR A 146 -3.50 9.65 5.94
CA TYR A 146 -2.17 9.12 6.25
C TYR A 146 -2.34 7.71 6.80
N ALA A 147 -1.83 6.72 6.08
CA ALA A 147 -2.05 5.33 6.41
C ALA A 147 -0.78 4.50 6.19
N THR A 148 -0.69 3.40 6.90
CA THR A 148 0.28 2.34 6.62
C THR A 148 -0.16 1.55 5.38
N SER A 149 0.79 0.84 4.76
CA SER A 149 0.49 0.06 3.56
C SER A 149 -0.55 -1.04 3.82
N ILE A 150 -0.55 -1.63 5.02
CA ILE A 150 -1.55 -2.66 5.37
C ILE A 150 -2.94 -2.05 5.58
N GLU A 151 -3.05 -0.84 6.13
CA GLU A 151 -4.33 -0.15 6.27
C GLU A 151 -4.94 0.18 4.91
N VAL A 152 -4.11 0.66 3.98
CA VAL A 152 -4.56 0.93 2.60
C VAL A 152 -5.01 -0.35 1.91
N HIS A 153 -4.21 -1.44 2.04
CA HIS A 153 -4.59 -2.75 1.51
C HIS A 153 -5.94 -3.22 2.05
N ASP A 154 -6.11 -3.23 3.36
CA ASP A 154 -7.32 -3.76 4.01
C ASP A 154 -8.55 -2.91 3.69
N TYR A 155 -8.39 -1.59 3.58
CA TYR A 155 -9.47 -0.72 3.12
C TYR A 155 -9.85 -0.98 1.67
N MET A 156 -8.88 -1.12 0.77
CA MET A 156 -9.15 -1.43 -0.64
C MET A 156 -9.74 -2.83 -0.84
N ASP A 157 -9.33 -3.79 -0.01
CA ASP A 157 -9.95 -5.11 0.01
C ASP A 157 -11.44 -5.00 0.40
N ALA A 158 -11.76 -4.27 1.46
CA ALA A 158 -13.14 -4.01 1.86
C ALA A 158 -13.94 -3.27 0.76
N TYR A 159 -13.34 -2.27 0.13
CA TYR A 159 -13.94 -1.53 -0.97
C TYR A 159 -14.30 -2.44 -2.15
N ASN A 160 -13.41 -3.33 -2.53
CA ASN A 160 -13.60 -4.26 -3.64
C ASN A 160 -14.61 -5.40 -3.32
N HIS A 161 -14.93 -5.60 -2.04
CA HIS A 161 -15.93 -6.57 -1.59
C HIS A 161 -17.36 -6.00 -1.48
N LEU A 162 -17.57 -4.71 -1.77
CA LEU A 162 -18.92 -4.18 -1.86
C LEU A 162 -19.74 -4.90 -2.94
N LEU A 163 -20.95 -5.31 -2.59
CA LEU A 163 -21.86 -6.04 -3.46
C LEU A 163 -22.95 -5.09 -3.96
N PHE A 164 -22.94 -4.78 -5.24
CA PHE A 164 -23.97 -3.95 -5.86
C PHE A 164 -25.07 -4.84 -6.48
N SER A 165 -26.35 -4.39 -6.36
CA SER A 165 -27.42 -5.01 -7.10
C SER A 165 -27.23 -4.85 -8.62
N LEU A 166 -27.79 -5.77 -9.40
CA LEU A 166 -27.60 -5.75 -10.85
C LEU A 166 -28.16 -4.48 -11.51
N ASP A 167 -29.24 -3.92 -10.95
CA ASP A 167 -29.87 -2.68 -11.40
C ASP A 167 -29.25 -1.42 -10.75
N GLY A 168 -28.27 -1.60 -9.86
CA GLY A 168 -27.61 -0.51 -9.14
C GLY A 168 -28.47 0.19 -8.08
N SER A 169 -29.64 -0.37 -7.71
CA SER A 169 -30.56 0.26 -6.74
C SER A 169 -30.12 0.15 -5.29
N PHE A 170 -29.21 -0.77 -4.94
CA PHE A 170 -28.66 -0.88 -3.60
C PHE A 170 -27.24 -1.45 -3.60
N VAL A 171 -26.52 -1.23 -2.49
CA VAL A 171 -25.20 -1.78 -2.21
C VAL A 171 -25.19 -2.42 -0.82
N HIS A 172 -24.56 -3.57 -0.69
CA HIS A 172 -24.35 -4.26 0.57
C HIS A 172 -22.86 -4.30 0.90
N ASN A 173 -22.50 -4.04 2.17
CA ASN A 173 -21.15 -4.15 2.69
C ASN A 173 -21.00 -5.40 3.56
N PRO A 174 -20.44 -6.51 3.06
CA PRO A 174 -20.25 -7.73 3.83
C PRO A 174 -19.02 -7.69 4.76
N THR A 175 -18.27 -6.58 4.78
CA THR A 175 -17.01 -6.45 5.50
C THR A 175 -17.20 -5.88 6.91
N ALA A 176 -16.12 -5.87 7.69
CA ALA A 176 -16.11 -5.28 9.04
C ALA A 176 -15.70 -3.79 9.07
N THR A 177 -15.48 -3.18 7.90
CA THR A 177 -15.01 -1.80 7.78
C THR A 177 -16.05 -0.94 7.09
N THR A 178 -16.34 0.26 7.62
CA THR A 178 -17.16 1.23 6.89
C THR A 178 -16.46 1.66 5.61
N VAL A 179 -17.13 1.51 4.48
CA VAL A 179 -16.58 1.82 3.16
C VAL A 179 -17.25 3.05 2.58
N TRP A 180 -16.44 3.95 2.05
CA TRP A 180 -16.88 5.17 1.37
C TRP A 180 -16.69 5.02 -0.13
N PHE A 181 -17.65 5.46 -0.92
CA PHE A 181 -17.57 5.46 -2.38
C PHE A 181 -18.29 6.69 -2.96
N CYS A 182 -17.96 7.01 -4.20
CA CYS A 182 -18.59 8.12 -4.91
C CYS A 182 -19.59 7.57 -5.94
N ARG A 183 -20.81 8.09 -5.93
CA ARG A 183 -21.81 7.85 -6.96
C ARG A 183 -22.40 9.20 -7.40
N GLU A 184 -22.34 9.48 -8.69
CA GLU A 184 -22.91 10.70 -9.29
C GLU A 184 -22.44 12.01 -8.61
N GLY A 185 -21.17 12.01 -8.20
CA GLY A 185 -20.55 13.14 -7.52
C GLY A 185 -20.91 13.29 -6.03
N LYS A 186 -21.70 12.36 -5.47
CA LYS A 186 -22.01 12.31 -4.04
C LYS A 186 -21.13 11.26 -3.35
N ILE A 187 -20.57 11.61 -2.20
CA ILE A 187 -19.86 10.67 -1.34
C ILE A 187 -20.88 9.97 -0.45
N LEU A 188 -20.90 8.65 -0.50
CA LEU A 188 -21.76 7.78 0.29
C LEU A 188 -20.90 6.87 1.16
N SER A 189 -21.44 6.41 2.29
CA SER A 189 -20.80 5.41 3.13
C SER A 189 -21.75 4.25 3.42
N VAL A 190 -21.19 3.06 3.56
CA VAL A 190 -21.92 1.85 3.92
C VAL A 190 -21.23 1.22 5.13
N ALA A 191 -21.95 1.12 6.23
CA ALA A 191 -21.44 0.52 7.47
C ALA A 191 -21.29 -1.01 7.34
N PRO A 192 -20.51 -1.67 8.23
CA PRO A 192 -20.41 -3.11 8.29
C PRO A 192 -21.79 -3.80 8.35
N GLY A 193 -22.03 -4.75 7.43
CA GLY A 193 -23.28 -5.51 7.34
C GLY A 193 -24.49 -4.71 6.83
N GLU A 194 -24.33 -3.44 6.51
CA GLU A 194 -25.39 -2.58 6.00
C GLU A 194 -25.73 -2.90 4.54
N THR A 195 -27.02 -2.74 4.20
CA THR A 195 -27.49 -2.63 2.82
C THR A 195 -28.10 -1.25 2.64
N LEU A 196 -27.45 -0.41 1.85
CA LEU A 196 -27.84 0.95 1.55
C LEU A 196 -28.63 1.00 0.25
N THR A 197 -29.83 1.59 0.26
CA THR A 197 -30.58 1.89 -0.95
C THR A 197 -29.99 3.12 -1.64
N LEU A 198 -29.70 2.98 -2.91
CA LEU A 198 -29.14 4.02 -3.74
C LEU A 198 -30.29 4.61 -4.56
N SER A 199 -30.96 5.63 -4.01
CA SER A 199 -31.98 6.38 -4.76
C SER A 199 -31.32 7.28 -5.82
N ASP A 200 -31.97 7.40 -6.95
CA ASP A 200 -31.64 8.35 -8.03
C ASP A 200 -31.59 9.81 -7.55
#